data_1091fbce51fd396b4cb5dd0d00a0edb7
#
_entry.id   1091fbce51fd396b4cb5dd0d00a0edb7
#
_cell.length_a   1.000
_cell.length_b   1.000
_cell.length_c   1.000
_cell.angle_alpha   90.00
_cell.angle_beta   90.00
_cell.angle_gamma   90.00
#
_symmetry.space_group_name_H-M   'P 1'
#
loop_
_entity.id
_entity.type
_entity.pdbx_description
1 polymer ?
#
loop_
_entity_poly.entity_id
_entity_poly.type
_entity_poly.pdbx_seq_one_letter_code
_entity_poly.pdbx_strand_id
1 'polypeptide(L)'
;MIRALIVAGLVAGLGCAQEAPPVATFSVSGDLTSPLVLKADDLAKMPRQTVSVLEHDGSKVEYEGVLLWEILKRAGTPADKQLRGKAMASYLLAKAHDGYQVVFTLAEMSPEFGNETIILADKRGGQPLSGNQGPLKLVVPGDKAGARSVRMVEAIEFVKLLK
;
A
#
# COMPACT_ATOMS: atom_id res chain seq x y z
N MET A 1 5.72 69.53 -29.03
CA MET A 1 6.11 68.92 -27.73
C MET A 1 5.07 67.88 -27.33
N ILE A 2 5.36 66.62 -27.61
CA ILE A 2 4.42 65.50 -27.31
C ILE A 2 5.08 64.72 -26.20
N ARG A 3 4.42 64.69 -25.03
CA ARG A 3 4.84 63.89 -23.88
C ARG A 3 4.24 62.44 -24.01
N ALA A 4 5.09 61.45 -24.19
CA ALA A 4 4.73 60.04 -24.15
C ALA A 4 4.62 59.60 -22.70
N LEU A 5 3.45 59.05 -22.31
CA LEU A 5 3.20 58.38 -21.02
C LEU A 5 3.56 56.92 -21.18
N ILE A 6 4.56 56.46 -20.44
CA ILE A 6 4.88 55.01 -20.35
C ILE A 6 4.08 54.44 -19.19
N VAL A 7 3.12 53.59 -19.49
CA VAL A 7 2.38 52.76 -18.49
C VAL A 7 3.18 51.49 -18.28
N ALA A 8 3.78 51.35 -17.10
CA ALA A 8 4.43 50.13 -16.68
C ALA A 8 3.35 49.17 -16.12
N GLY A 9 3.04 48.13 -16.88
CA GLY A 9 2.16 47.08 -16.44
C GLY A 9 2.86 46.12 -15.46
N LEU A 10 2.43 46.08 -14.19
CA LEU A 10 2.85 45.14 -13.16
C LEU A 10 2.15 43.82 -13.40
N VAL A 11 2.83 42.84 -13.97
CA VAL A 11 2.34 41.44 -14.08
C VAL A 11 2.56 40.75 -12.74
N ALA A 12 1.52 40.68 -11.93
CA ALA A 12 1.49 39.85 -10.73
C ALA A 12 1.43 38.36 -11.17
N GLY A 13 2.55 37.67 -11.08
CA GLY A 13 2.61 36.23 -11.27
C GLY A 13 1.86 35.52 -10.11
N LEU A 14 0.68 34.92 -10.40
CA LEU A 14 0.08 33.98 -9.51
C LEU A 14 0.98 32.71 -9.46
N GLY A 15 1.77 32.60 -8.40
CA GLY A 15 2.45 31.35 -8.07
C GLY A 15 1.40 30.32 -7.72
N CYS A 16 1.17 29.34 -8.62
CA CYS A 16 0.48 28.09 -8.24
C CYS A 16 1.31 27.44 -7.16
N ALA A 17 0.84 27.49 -5.92
CA ALA A 17 1.35 26.65 -4.86
C ALA A 17 1.08 25.20 -5.29
N GLN A 18 2.12 24.50 -5.70
CA GLN A 18 2.08 23.07 -6.02
C GLN A 18 1.94 22.35 -4.69
N GLU A 19 0.73 21.86 -4.40
CA GLU A 19 0.45 21.06 -3.23
C GLU A 19 1.38 19.84 -3.27
N ALA A 20 2.20 19.67 -2.23
CA ALA A 20 3.10 18.53 -2.14
C ALA A 20 2.26 17.25 -2.21
N PRO A 21 2.70 16.23 -2.97
CA PRO A 21 1.95 14.98 -3.06
C PRO A 21 1.72 14.41 -1.66
N PRO A 22 0.54 13.87 -1.36
CA PRO A 22 0.23 13.33 -0.05
C PRO A 22 1.27 12.29 0.32
N VAL A 23 1.86 12.46 1.52
CA VAL A 23 2.87 11.52 2.02
C VAL A 23 2.18 10.17 2.18
N ALA A 24 2.59 9.20 1.38
CA ALA A 24 2.09 7.84 1.47
C ALA A 24 2.30 7.30 2.89
N THR A 25 1.21 7.01 3.59
CA THR A 25 1.23 6.36 4.90
C THR A 25 0.43 5.07 4.84
N PHE A 26 0.92 4.06 5.52
CA PHE A 26 0.25 2.76 5.65
C PHE A 26 0.19 2.37 7.12
N SER A 27 -0.98 2.04 7.61
CA SER A 27 -1.19 1.66 9.00
C SER A 27 -1.56 0.19 9.17
N VAL A 28 -1.05 -0.42 10.23
CA VAL A 28 -1.48 -1.75 10.70
C VAL A 28 -1.99 -1.60 12.11
N SER A 29 -3.25 -1.92 12.34
CA SER A 29 -3.94 -1.69 13.61
C SER A 29 -4.85 -2.87 13.97
N GLY A 30 -5.68 -2.72 15.01
CA GLY A 30 -6.62 -3.75 15.46
C GLY A 30 -6.17 -4.47 16.71
N ASP A 31 -6.45 -5.77 16.82
CA ASP A 31 -6.14 -6.61 18.00
C ASP A 31 -4.62 -6.93 18.12
N LEU A 32 -3.78 -5.90 18.02
CA LEU A 32 -2.32 -5.96 18.06
C LEU A 32 -1.76 -5.39 19.35
N THR A 33 -0.59 -5.88 19.74
CA THR A 33 0.19 -5.30 20.85
C THR A 33 1.00 -4.08 20.44
N SER A 34 1.34 -3.97 19.15
CA SER A 34 2.22 -2.93 18.60
C SER A 34 1.68 -2.40 17.27
N PRO A 35 0.62 -1.56 17.29
CA PRO A 35 0.16 -0.91 16.06
C PRO A 35 1.30 -0.18 15.36
N LEU A 36 1.28 -0.20 14.03
CA LEU A 36 2.38 0.28 13.19
C LEU A 36 1.86 1.32 12.19
N VAL A 37 2.60 2.42 12.04
CA VAL A 37 2.38 3.38 10.95
C VAL A 37 3.68 3.52 10.19
N LEU A 38 3.66 3.23 8.90
CA LEU A 38 4.80 3.29 8.00
C LEU A 38 4.62 4.45 7.01
N LYS A 39 5.67 5.21 6.83
CA LYS A 39 5.81 6.22 5.78
C LYS A 39 6.59 5.64 4.60
N ALA A 40 6.62 6.35 3.49
CA ALA A 40 7.38 5.96 2.30
C ALA A 40 8.87 5.65 2.62
N ASP A 41 9.51 6.48 3.48
CA ASP A 41 10.90 6.29 3.89
C ASP A 41 11.12 5.02 4.73
N ASP A 42 10.12 4.61 5.51
CA ASP A 42 10.18 3.38 6.31
C ASP A 42 10.07 2.16 5.40
N LEU A 43 9.17 2.20 4.43
CA LEU A 43 9.01 1.15 3.41
C LEU A 43 10.27 1.02 2.54
N ALA A 44 10.90 2.14 2.18
CA ALA A 44 12.13 2.14 1.38
C ALA A 44 13.31 1.43 2.07
N LYS A 45 13.35 1.42 3.41
CA LYS A 45 14.38 0.75 4.22
C LYS A 45 14.11 -0.73 4.45
N MET A 46 12.94 -1.25 4.08
CA MET A 46 12.59 -2.65 4.22
C MET A 46 13.06 -3.48 3.02
N PRO A 47 13.27 -4.80 3.18
CA PRO A 47 13.60 -5.68 2.07
C PRO A 47 12.58 -5.56 0.95
N ARG A 48 13.06 -5.28 -0.26
CA ARG A 48 12.22 -5.07 -1.46
C ARG A 48 11.99 -6.39 -2.19
N GLN A 49 10.78 -6.53 -2.73
CA GLN A 49 10.37 -7.65 -3.57
C GLN A 49 9.78 -7.12 -4.87
N THR A 50 10.10 -7.79 -5.98
CA THR A 50 9.46 -7.57 -7.28
C THR A 50 8.62 -8.78 -7.64
N VAL A 51 7.37 -8.53 -8.01
CA VAL A 51 6.43 -9.56 -8.48
C VAL A 51 5.90 -9.19 -9.86
N SER A 52 5.65 -10.19 -10.69
CA SER A 52 5.04 -10.02 -12.01
C SER A 52 3.58 -10.46 -11.95
N VAL A 53 2.70 -9.64 -12.50
CA VAL A 53 1.27 -9.90 -12.60
C VAL A 53 0.84 -9.85 -14.05
N LEU A 54 -0.04 -10.74 -14.46
CA LEU A 54 -0.74 -10.66 -15.74
C LEU A 54 -1.96 -9.78 -15.55
N GLU A 55 -2.00 -8.62 -16.20
CA GLU A 55 -3.15 -7.70 -16.14
C GLU A 55 -4.29 -8.16 -17.05
N HIS A 56 -5.46 -7.55 -16.91
CA HIS A 56 -6.67 -7.92 -17.63
C HIS A 56 -6.52 -7.83 -19.18
N ASP A 57 -5.66 -6.93 -19.65
CA ASP A 57 -5.34 -6.74 -21.07
C ASP A 57 -4.33 -7.75 -21.61
N GLY A 58 -3.88 -8.71 -20.78
CA GLY A 58 -2.87 -9.70 -21.10
C GLY A 58 -1.42 -9.22 -20.99
N SER A 59 -1.20 -7.97 -20.59
CA SER A 59 0.15 -7.44 -20.35
C SER A 59 0.74 -7.99 -19.06
N LYS A 60 2.05 -8.32 -19.10
CA LYS A 60 2.80 -8.70 -17.92
C LYS A 60 3.46 -7.45 -17.33
N VAL A 61 3.11 -7.13 -16.10
CA VAL A 61 3.58 -5.91 -15.41
C VAL A 61 4.30 -6.29 -14.13
N GLU A 62 5.41 -5.60 -13.85
CA GLU A 62 6.18 -5.75 -12.62
C GLU A 62 5.75 -4.72 -11.58
N TYR A 63 5.52 -5.19 -10.36
CA TYR A 63 5.30 -4.38 -9.18
C TYR A 63 6.44 -4.58 -8.19
N GLU A 64 6.93 -3.50 -7.60
CA GLU A 64 7.96 -3.51 -6.57
C GLU A 64 7.40 -2.98 -5.26
N GLY A 65 7.71 -3.64 -4.16
CA GLY A 65 7.23 -3.26 -2.84
C GLY A 65 7.86 -4.07 -1.72
N VAL A 66 7.19 -4.10 -0.59
CA VAL A 66 7.59 -4.84 0.62
C VAL A 66 6.64 -6.00 0.82
N LEU A 67 7.17 -7.17 1.20
CA LEU A 67 6.35 -8.34 1.52
C LEU A 67 5.42 -8.02 2.69
N LEU A 68 4.12 -8.21 2.49
CA LEU A 68 3.11 -7.89 3.51
C LEU A 68 3.34 -8.69 4.79
N TRP A 69 3.74 -9.95 4.67
CA TRP A 69 4.09 -10.81 5.79
C TRP A 69 5.16 -10.20 6.72
N GLU A 70 6.19 -9.54 6.14
CA GLU A 70 7.24 -8.87 6.93
C GLU A 70 6.72 -7.65 7.68
N ILE A 71 5.80 -6.90 7.08
CA ILE A 71 5.13 -5.77 7.74
C ILE A 71 4.27 -6.27 8.90
N LEU A 72 3.50 -7.33 8.70
CA LEU A 72 2.62 -7.91 9.71
C LEU A 72 3.41 -8.47 10.90
N LYS A 73 4.53 -9.15 10.65
CA LYS A 73 5.41 -9.61 11.73
C LYS A 73 5.93 -8.45 12.58
N ARG A 74 6.31 -7.34 11.96
CA ARG A 74 6.73 -6.13 12.69
C ARG A 74 5.61 -5.52 13.54
N ALA A 75 4.37 -5.60 13.07
CA ALA A 75 3.19 -5.15 13.81
C ALA A 75 2.82 -6.10 14.97
N GLY A 76 3.49 -7.24 15.11
CA GLY A 76 3.26 -8.20 16.18
C GLY A 76 2.04 -9.11 15.95
N THR A 77 1.67 -9.38 14.69
CA THR A 77 0.69 -10.44 14.40
C THR A 77 1.26 -11.81 14.75
N PRO A 78 0.42 -12.79 15.14
CA PRO A 78 0.88 -14.15 15.33
C PRO A 78 1.55 -14.68 14.06
N ALA A 79 2.79 -15.18 14.22
CA ALA A 79 3.58 -15.72 13.12
C ALA A 79 4.20 -17.05 13.52
N ASP A 80 4.62 -17.85 12.54
CA ASP A 80 5.32 -19.11 12.73
C ASP A 80 4.56 -20.01 13.74
N LYS A 81 5.24 -20.52 14.75
CA LYS A 81 4.66 -21.40 15.78
C LYS A 81 3.50 -20.79 16.57
N GLN A 82 3.33 -19.47 16.57
CA GLN A 82 2.22 -18.79 17.23
C GLN A 82 0.91 -18.82 16.42
N LEU A 83 0.98 -19.03 15.10
CA LEU A 83 -0.18 -19.11 14.22
C LEU A 83 -0.85 -20.47 14.34
N ARG A 84 -1.46 -20.76 15.50
CA ARG A 84 -2.13 -22.03 15.84
C ARG A 84 -3.34 -21.80 16.75
N GLY A 85 -4.24 -22.76 16.79
CA GLY A 85 -5.40 -22.74 17.69
C GLY A 85 -6.26 -21.48 17.47
N LYS A 86 -6.50 -20.71 18.53
CA LYS A 86 -7.31 -19.47 18.46
C LYS A 86 -6.76 -18.42 17.47
N ALA A 87 -5.44 -18.37 17.27
CA ALA A 87 -4.84 -17.43 16.32
C ALA A 87 -5.24 -17.71 14.86
N MET A 88 -5.61 -18.95 14.53
CA MET A 88 -6.13 -19.29 13.20
C MET A 88 -7.53 -18.69 12.95
N ALA A 89 -8.28 -18.37 14.00
CA ALA A 89 -9.57 -17.68 13.92
C ALA A 89 -9.36 -16.16 13.94
N SER A 90 -8.56 -15.66 12.99
CA SER A 90 -8.28 -14.23 12.80
C SER A 90 -8.21 -13.90 11.32
N TYR A 91 -8.43 -12.62 11.02
CA TYR A 91 -8.33 -12.13 9.65
C TYR A 91 -7.71 -10.73 9.61
N LEU A 92 -7.31 -10.33 8.43
CA LEU A 92 -6.81 -9.02 8.08
C LEU A 92 -7.84 -8.33 7.21
N LEU A 93 -8.29 -7.13 7.59
CA LEU A 93 -9.17 -6.31 6.77
C LEU A 93 -8.33 -5.19 6.14
N ALA A 94 -8.03 -5.34 4.85
CA ALA A 94 -7.39 -4.30 4.07
C ALA A 94 -8.41 -3.23 3.68
N LYS A 95 -8.06 -1.95 3.86
CA LYS A 95 -8.93 -0.79 3.61
C LYS A 95 -8.25 0.15 2.63
N ALA A 96 -8.97 0.53 1.60
CA ALA A 96 -8.55 1.51 0.62
C ALA A 96 -9.17 2.89 0.88
N HIS A 97 -8.55 3.93 0.31
CA HIS A 97 -9.02 5.31 0.39
C HIS A 97 -10.46 5.51 -0.12
N ASP A 98 -10.85 4.77 -1.15
CA ASP A 98 -12.19 4.83 -1.76
C ASP A 98 -13.27 4.01 -1.00
N GLY A 99 -12.89 3.42 0.15
CA GLY A 99 -13.77 2.58 0.96
C GLY A 99 -13.80 1.11 0.53
N TYR A 100 -13.07 0.71 -0.52
CA TYR A 100 -12.96 -0.70 -0.90
C TYR A 100 -12.28 -1.52 0.20
N GLN A 101 -12.80 -2.70 0.47
CA GLN A 101 -12.30 -3.56 1.54
C GLN A 101 -12.14 -5.00 1.06
N VAL A 102 -11.06 -5.65 1.53
CA VAL A 102 -10.77 -7.07 1.24
C VAL A 102 -10.26 -7.76 2.49
N VAL A 103 -10.69 -9.01 2.67
CA VAL A 103 -10.24 -9.86 3.78
C VAL A 103 -9.13 -10.80 3.31
N PHE A 104 -8.10 -10.93 4.15
CA PHE A 104 -7.04 -11.91 4.03
C PHE A 104 -6.90 -12.70 5.33
N THR A 105 -6.29 -13.88 5.25
CA THR A 105 -5.90 -14.64 6.43
C THR A 105 -4.39 -14.60 6.63
N LEU A 106 -3.91 -14.75 7.87
CA LEU A 106 -2.47 -14.90 8.11
C LEU A 106 -1.92 -16.19 7.50
N ALA A 107 -2.74 -17.25 7.49
CA ALA A 107 -2.33 -18.55 7.00
C ALA A 107 -2.00 -18.57 5.50
N GLU A 108 -2.69 -17.78 4.67
CA GLU A 108 -2.38 -17.75 3.24
C GLU A 108 -0.99 -17.16 2.94
N MET A 109 -0.51 -16.24 3.78
CA MET A 109 0.81 -15.59 3.62
C MET A 109 1.93 -16.28 4.38
N SER A 110 1.59 -17.10 5.39
CA SER A 110 2.58 -17.78 6.23
C SER A 110 3.35 -18.82 5.43
N PRO A 111 4.70 -18.85 5.53
CA PRO A 111 5.52 -19.89 4.91
C PRO A 111 5.21 -21.30 5.38
N GLU A 112 4.62 -21.47 6.58
CA GLU A 112 4.22 -22.78 7.12
C GLU A 112 2.93 -23.32 6.48
N PHE A 113 2.14 -22.48 5.78
CA PHE A 113 0.84 -22.83 5.20
C PHE A 113 0.73 -22.49 3.72
N GLY A 114 0.16 -21.33 3.36
CA GLY A 114 -0.11 -20.94 1.99
C GLY A 114 1.10 -20.40 1.24
N ASN A 115 1.99 -19.71 1.94
CA ASN A 115 3.18 -19.05 1.39
C ASN A 115 2.90 -18.13 0.19
N GLU A 116 1.74 -17.46 0.18
CA GLU A 116 1.40 -16.52 -0.88
C GLU A 116 2.27 -15.25 -0.79
N THR A 117 2.83 -14.86 -1.91
CA THR A 117 3.64 -13.64 -2.03
C THR A 117 2.73 -12.44 -2.25
N ILE A 118 2.22 -11.85 -1.17
CA ILE A 118 1.47 -10.59 -1.22
C ILE A 118 2.41 -9.45 -0.88
N ILE A 119 2.48 -8.43 -1.73
CA ILE A 119 3.33 -7.25 -1.48
C ILE A 119 2.51 -5.98 -1.32
N LEU A 120 3.00 -5.08 -0.47
CA LEU A 120 2.61 -3.67 -0.44
C LEU A 120 3.52 -2.93 -1.42
N ALA A 121 3.01 -2.71 -2.63
CA ALA A 121 3.72 -2.10 -3.73
C ALA A 121 3.62 -0.58 -3.69
N ASP A 122 4.70 0.09 -4.03
CA ASP A 122 4.79 1.54 -4.25
C ASP A 122 5.27 1.90 -5.66
N LYS A 123 5.70 0.90 -6.46
CA LYS A 123 6.12 1.09 -7.86
C LYS A 123 5.47 0.08 -8.80
N ARG A 124 5.27 0.52 -10.05
CA ARG A 124 4.81 -0.27 -11.19
C ARG A 124 5.71 0.02 -12.40
N GLY A 125 6.32 -1.02 -12.98
CA GLY A 125 7.26 -0.85 -14.11
C GLY A 125 8.43 0.07 -13.79
N GLY A 126 8.94 0.05 -12.54
CA GLY A 126 10.03 0.91 -12.08
C GLY A 126 9.63 2.35 -11.73
N GLN A 127 8.38 2.76 -11.96
CA GLN A 127 7.89 4.11 -11.66
C GLN A 127 7.01 4.11 -10.39
N PRO A 128 7.01 5.19 -9.59
CA PRO A 128 6.10 5.31 -8.45
C PRO A 128 4.64 5.16 -8.86
N LEU A 129 3.85 4.48 -8.02
CA LEU A 129 2.41 4.38 -8.21
C LEU A 129 1.75 5.75 -8.02
N SER A 130 0.83 6.11 -8.91
CA SER A 130 0.13 7.39 -8.89
C SER A 130 -1.33 7.26 -9.32
N GLY A 131 -2.10 8.33 -9.16
CA GLY A 131 -3.51 8.39 -9.52
C GLY A 131 -4.32 7.31 -8.81
N ASN A 132 -5.21 6.67 -9.52
CA ASN A 132 -6.10 5.63 -8.99
C ASN A 132 -5.42 4.28 -8.68
N GLN A 133 -4.12 4.15 -8.93
CA GLN A 133 -3.33 2.95 -8.58
C GLN A 133 -2.51 3.15 -7.29
N GLY A 134 -2.20 4.37 -6.94
CA GLY A 134 -1.27 4.73 -5.89
C GLY A 134 -1.88 5.57 -4.75
N PRO A 135 -1.03 6.00 -3.82
CA PRO A 135 0.43 5.81 -3.77
C PRO A 135 0.88 4.39 -3.37
N LEU A 136 0.00 3.59 -2.76
CA LEU A 136 0.27 2.23 -2.33
C LEU A 136 -0.80 1.27 -2.86
N LYS A 137 -0.40 0.04 -3.17
CA LYS A 137 -1.29 -1.01 -3.68
C LYS A 137 -0.91 -2.34 -3.05
N LEU A 138 -1.90 -3.10 -2.58
CA LEU A 138 -1.69 -4.53 -2.34
C LEU A 138 -1.70 -5.26 -3.68
N VAL A 139 -0.72 -6.11 -3.89
CA VAL A 139 -0.61 -6.94 -5.10
C VAL A 139 -0.58 -8.40 -4.71
N VAL A 140 -1.50 -9.17 -5.27
CA VAL A 140 -1.67 -10.61 -5.05
C VAL A 140 -1.38 -11.36 -6.36
N PRO A 141 -0.12 -11.76 -6.62
CA PRO A 141 0.28 -12.32 -7.91
C PRO A 141 -0.36 -13.68 -8.24
N GLY A 142 -0.74 -14.44 -7.19
CA GLY A 142 -1.34 -15.77 -7.34
C GLY A 142 -2.79 -15.76 -7.80
N ASP A 143 -3.48 -14.62 -7.74
CA ASP A 143 -4.88 -14.52 -8.10
C ASP A 143 -5.07 -14.43 -9.62
N LYS A 144 -6.05 -15.21 -10.12
CA LYS A 144 -6.47 -15.13 -11.54
C LYS A 144 -7.24 -13.84 -11.87
N ALA A 145 -7.80 -13.19 -10.86
CA ALA A 145 -8.53 -11.94 -10.98
C ALA A 145 -8.03 -10.93 -9.95
N GLY A 146 -7.90 -9.67 -10.35
CA GLY A 146 -7.27 -8.62 -9.55
C GLY A 146 -8.11 -8.06 -8.40
N ALA A 147 -9.26 -8.68 -8.05
CA ALA A 147 -10.17 -8.13 -7.03
C ALA A 147 -9.54 -8.00 -5.63
N ARG A 148 -8.62 -8.88 -5.25
CA ARG A 148 -7.90 -8.77 -3.98
C ARG A 148 -6.66 -7.87 -4.04
N SER A 149 -6.27 -7.42 -5.22
CA SER A 149 -5.20 -6.43 -5.39
C SER A 149 -5.74 -5.01 -5.13
N VAL A 150 -5.68 -4.58 -3.88
CA VAL A 150 -6.32 -3.35 -3.39
C VAL A 150 -5.52 -2.13 -3.79
N ARG A 151 -6.10 -1.25 -4.59
CA ARG A 151 -5.52 0.04 -5.00
C ARG A 151 -5.72 1.08 -3.89
N MET A 152 -4.86 2.10 -3.84
CA MET A 152 -4.93 3.20 -2.86
C MET A 152 -5.11 2.67 -1.43
N VAL A 153 -4.42 1.58 -1.08
CA VAL A 153 -4.52 0.99 0.25
C VAL A 153 -3.90 1.91 1.31
N GLU A 154 -4.61 2.11 2.41
CA GLU A 154 -4.19 2.98 3.51
C GLU A 154 -3.94 2.20 4.80
N ALA A 155 -4.69 1.11 5.01
CA ALA A 155 -4.65 0.40 6.27
C ALA A 155 -4.91 -1.09 6.15
N ILE A 156 -4.37 -1.83 7.12
CA ILE A 156 -4.80 -3.18 7.47
C ILE A 156 -5.20 -3.20 8.94
N GLU A 157 -6.38 -3.74 9.21
CA GLU A 157 -6.85 -4.03 10.56
C GLU A 157 -6.76 -5.54 10.82
N PHE A 158 -6.04 -5.91 11.87
CA PHE A 158 -5.98 -7.30 12.34
C PHE A 158 -7.08 -7.56 13.34
N VAL A 159 -7.94 -8.54 13.05
CA VAL A 159 -9.12 -8.88 13.87
C VAL A 159 -9.03 -10.31 14.35
N LYS A 160 -9.13 -10.50 15.67
CA LYS A 160 -9.26 -11.81 16.32
C LYS A 160 -10.74 -12.12 16.57
N LEU A 161 -11.25 -13.18 15.98
CA LEU A 161 -12.63 -13.63 16.23
C LEU A 161 -12.80 -14.24 17.63
N LEU A 162 -11.75 -14.89 18.13
CA LEU A 162 -11.72 -15.52 19.45
C LEU A 162 -10.70 -14.78 20.32
N LYS A 163 -11.20 -14.05 21.29
CA LYS A 163 -10.39 -13.28 22.27
C LYS A 163 -10.14 -14.09 23.53
#